data_13ba46faca319a667d35c3b6376e09e7
#
_entry.id   13ba46faca319a667d35c3b6376e09e7
#
_cell.length_a   1.000
_cell.length_b   1.000
_cell.length_c   1.000
_cell.angle_alpha   90.00
_cell.angle_beta   90.00
_cell.angle_gamma   90.00
#
_symmetry.space_group_name_H-M   'P 1'
#
loop_
_entity.id
_entity.type
_entity.pdbx_description
1 polymer ?
#
loop_
_entity_poly.entity_id
_entity_poly.type
_entity_poly.pdbx_seq_one_letter_code
_entity_poly.pdbx_strand_id
1 'polypeptide(L)'
;MKLEFIATLASPEVRLRFLAMERSLRAVGCDLPLRVIPYNDGRFDLPPNSEWWLDSEMAEWLRKWKTHPTMRKYQCLVEANFQFVDSDVIFLRDPREALAPCEGFITSCGHWKNPNETLTAESVRVFSRMSTNWQVNVFNAGQWACDRSLYTFDELRERCESPAFRGTCLSFPHHDQPGVNLLVLASGVPVTNLTLPPTRMESTWAGDYPDEFEDYWTDPSRKPYLIHWAGCRMEERRSIDGLMEQFLTFEEKRAWALQVQQAAIRRDAACRSFRGRARKLKHACGQFLASLRSA
;
A
#
# COMPACT_ATOMS: atom_id res chain seq x y z
N MET A 1 -18.86 -8.02 2.56
CA MET A 1 -18.73 -7.26 1.27
C MET A 1 -18.68 -8.23 0.12
N LYS A 2 -19.28 -7.89 -1.02
CA LYS A 2 -19.19 -8.69 -2.26
C LYS A 2 -18.20 -7.99 -3.20
N LEU A 3 -17.00 -8.54 -3.35
CA LEU A 3 -16.02 -7.99 -4.29
C LEU A 3 -16.43 -8.26 -5.75
N GLU A 4 -16.22 -7.28 -6.62
CA GLU A 4 -16.45 -7.36 -8.07
C GLU A 4 -15.14 -7.37 -8.87
N PHE A 5 -14.09 -6.72 -8.35
CA PHE A 5 -12.77 -6.71 -8.97
C PHE A 5 -11.65 -6.45 -7.93
N ILE A 6 -10.43 -6.77 -8.33
CA ILE A 6 -9.21 -6.37 -7.64
C ILE A 6 -8.57 -5.22 -8.43
N ALA A 7 -8.18 -4.14 -7.76
CA ALA A 7 -7.41 -3.06 -8.36
C ALA A 7 -5.95 -3.11 -7.90
N THR A 8 -5.02 -2.78 -8.77
CA THR A 8 -3.61 -2.65 -8.43
C THR A 8 -2.94 -1.53 -9.21
N LEU A 9 -1.75 -1.14 -8.79
CA LEU A 9 -0.94 -0.13 -9.48
C LEU A 9 0.37 -0.78 -9.97
N ALA A 10 0.67 -0.70 -11.27
CA ALA A 10 1.84 -1.35 -11.82
C ALA A 10 2.54 -0.56 -12.93
N SER A 11 3.81 -0.91 -13.16
CA SER A 11 4.65 -0.44 -14.27
C SER A 11 5.64 -1.56 -14.67
N PRO A 12 6.34 -1.44 -15.79
CA PRO A 12 7.34 -2.43 -16.21
C PRO A 12 8.41 -2.73 -15.14
N GLU A 13 8.78 -1.73 -14.32
CA GLU A 13 9.80 -1.86 -13.29
C GLU A 13 9.40 -2.79 -12.15
N VAL A 14 8.10 -2.90 -11.89
CA VAL A 14 7.55 -3.78 -10.83
C VAL A 14 6.86 -5.02 -11.38
N ARG A 15 7.03 -5.30 -12.68
CA ARG A 15 6.36 -6.40 -13.38
C ARG A 15 6.50 -7.75 -12.67
N LEU A 16 7.67 -8.09 -12.15
CA LEU A 16 7.88 -9.38 -11.47
C LEU A 16 7.05 -9.51 -10.19
N ARG A 17 6.96 -8.44 -9.40
CA ARG A 17 6.09 -8.40 -8.20
C ARG A 17 4.63 -8.53 -8.60
N PHE A 18 4.20 -7.77 -9.62
CA PHE A 18 2.86 -7.85 -10.17
C PHE A 18 2.50 -9.28 -10.61
N LEU A 19 3.39 -9.98 -11.34
CA LEU A 19 3.16 -11.36 -11.75
C LEU A 19 3.06 -12.32 -10.57
N ALA A 20 3.88 -12.13 -9.54
CA ALA A 20 3.78 -12.93 -8.32
C ALA A 20 2.46 -12.69 -7.60
N MET A 21 2.03 -11.43 -7.46
CA MET A 21 0.76 -11.04 -6.88
C MET A 21 -0.43 -11.66 -7.64
N GLU A 22 -0.47 -11.49 -8.96
CA GLU A 22 -1.55 -12.02 -9.80
C GLU A 22 -1.63 -13.55 -9.69
N ARG A 23 -0.50 -14.26 -9.82
CA ARG A 23 -0.47 -15.72 -9.71
C ARG A 23 -0.86 -16.22 -8.33
N SER A 24 -0.49 -15.49 -7.27
CA SER A 24 -0.95 -15.82 -5.91
C SER A 24 -2.46 -15.68 -5.77
N LEU A 25 -3.05 -14.63 -6.38
CA LEU A 25 -4.49 -14.42 -6.41
C LEU A 25 -5.21 -15.59 -7.10
N ARG A 26 -4.70 -16.05 -8.25
CA ARG A 26 -5.27 -17.22 -8.96
C ARG A 26 -5.07 -18.51 -8.19
N ALA A 27 -3.91 -18.68 -7.55
CA ALA A 27 -3.60 -19.88 -6.77
C ALA A 27 -4.52 -20.08 -5.55
N VAL A 28 -5.04 -19.00 -4.97
CA VAL A 28 -6.06 -19.08 -3.91
C VAL A 28 -7.50 -19.23 -4.44
N GLY A 29 -7.68 -19.42 -5.74
CA GLY A 29 -8.97 -19.68 -6.37
C GLY A 29 -9.78 -18.43 -6.73
N CYS A 30 -9.22 -17.23 -6.57
CA CYS A 30 -9.91 -16.00 -6.91
C CYS A 30 -9.83 -15.71 -8.41
N ASP A 31 -10.97 -15.68 -9.08
CA ASP A 31 -11.12 -15.44 -10.52
C ASP A 31 -11.65 -14.02 -10.85
N LEU A 32 -11.71 -13.14 -9.88
CA LEU A 32 -12.13 -11.75 -10.11
C LEU A 32 -11.25 -11.06 -11.16
N PRO A 33 -11.82 -10.16 -11.98
CA PRO A 33 -11.03 -9.34 -12.90
C PRO A 33 -10.03 -8.48 -12.15
N LEU A 34 -8.84 -8.31 -12.75
CA LEU A 34 -7.77 -7.49 -12.21
C LEU A 34 -7.65 -6.20 -13.02
N ARG A 35 -7.98 -5.06 -12.43
CA ARG A 35 -7.86 -3.73 -13.02
C ARG A 35 -6.51 -3.10 -12.63
N VAL A 36 -5.69 -2.83 -13.63
CA VAL A 36 -4.30 -2.38 -13.43
C VAL A 36 -4.17 -0.89 -13.72
N ILE A 37 -4.00 -0.10 -12.69
CA ILE A 37 -3.74 1.33 -12.80
C ILE A 37 -2.28 1.51 -13.24
N PRO A 38 -1.99 2.21 -14.35
CA PRO A 38 -0.63 2.42 -14.77
C PRO A 38 0.09 3.44 -13.86
N TYR A 39 1.23 3.05 -13.33
CA TYR A 39 2.08 3.93 -12.54
C TYR A 39 2.73 5.04 -13.39
N ASN A 40 3.14 4.70 -14.62
CA ASN A 40 3.72 5.61 -15.60
C ASN A 40 3.16 5.31 -16.99
N ASP A 41 3.75 5.84 -18.05
CA ASP A 41 3.30 5.60 -19.42
C ASP A 41 3.77 4.24 -19.98
N GLY A 42 4.71 3.57 -19.29
CA GLY A 42 5.15 2.22 -19.64
C GLY A 42 4.03 1.20 -19.44
N ARG A 43 3.98 0.23 -20.36
CA ARG A 43 3.05 -0.90 -20.31
C ARG A 43 3.83 -2.20 -20.51
N PHE A 44 3.22 -3.29 -20.11
CA PHE A 44 3.68 -4.65 -20.37
C PHE A 44 2.44 -5.53 -20.66
N ASP A 45 2.66 -6.71 -21.20
CA ASP A 45 1.57 -7.65 -21.49
C ASP A 45 0.98 -8.17 -20.18
N LEU A 46 -0.31 -7.93 -20.01
CA LEU A 46 -1.05 -8.36 -18.83
C LEU A 46 -1.47 -9.84 -18.95
N PRO A 47 -1.53 -10.57 -17.84
CA PRO A 47 -2.13 -11.91 -17.79
C PRO A 47 -3.60 -11.90 -18.24
N PRO A 48 -4.16 -13.07 -18.60
CA PRO A 48 -5.60 -13.21 -18.83
C PRO A 48 -6.44 -12.69 -17.65
N ASN A 49 -7.62 -12.19 -17.94
CA ASN A 49 -8.53 -11.59 -16.94
C ASN A 49 -7.93 -10.39 -16.19
N SER A 50 -7.06 -9.65 -16.88
CA SER A 50 -6.47 -8.39 -16.40
C SER A 50 -6.55 -7.34 -17.50
N GLU A 51 -6.80 -6.09 -17.11
CA GLU A 51 -6.91 -4.97 -18.04
C GLU A 51 -6.22 -3.71 -17.50
N TRP A 52 -5.66 -2.89 -18.39
CA TRP A 52 -5.21 -1.55 -18.01
C TRP A 52 -6.44 -0.67 -17.75
N TRP A 53 -6.47 -0.09 -16.57
CA TRP A 53 -7.58 0.71 -16.10
C TRP A 53 -7.10 2.09 -15.65
N LEU A 54 -7.37 3.08 -16.48
CA LEU A 54 -7.04 4.48 -16.20
C LEU A 54 -8.18 5.36 -16.66
N ASP A 55 -8.79 6.04 -15.72
CA ASP A 55 -9.68 7.14 -16.01
C ASP A 55 -8.87 8.31 -16.57
N SER A 56 -9.19 8.73 -17.79
CA SER A 56 -8.45 9.77 -18.51
C SER A 56 -8.63 11.17 -17.88
N GLU A 57 -9.83 11.47 -17.37
CA GLU A 57 -10.15 12.74 -16.74
C GLU A 57 -9.44 12.86 -15.38
N MET A 58 -9.47 11.80 -14.60
CA MET A 58 -8.69 11.68 -13.34
C MET A 58 -7.19 11.85 -13.59
N ALA A 59 -6.67 11.17 -14.60
CA ALA A 59 -5.24 11.24 -14.93
C ALA A 59 -4.82 12.64 -15.40
N GLU A 60 -5.66 13.32 -16.17
CA GLU A 60 -5.41 14.69 -16.60
C GLU A 60 -5.44 15.66 -15.44
N TRP A 61 -6.43 15.54 -14.57
CA TRP A 61 -6.52 16.32 -13.35
C TRP A 61 -5.28 16.18 -12.46
N LEU A 62 -4.86 14.94 -12.16
CA LEU A 62 -3.67 14.68 -11.34
C LEU A 62 -2.39 15.21 -11.99
N ARG A 63 -2.27 15.11 -13.33
CA ARG A 63 -1.13 15.66 -14.08
C ARG A 63 -1.05 17.19 -13.97
N LYS A 64 -2.19 17.87 -14.01
CA LYS A 64 -2.28 19.33 -13.84
C LYS A 64 -1.70 19.76 -12.48
N TRP A 65 -1.91 18.95 -11.45
CA TRP A 65 -1.36 19.18 -10.11
C TRP A 65 0.06 18.66 -9.93
N LYS A 66 0.64 17.99 -10.93
CA LYS A 66 1.97 17.37 -10.86
C LYS A 66 2.15 16.44 -9.66
N THR A 67 1.09 15.70 -9.34
CA THR A 67 1.09 14.77 -8.21
C THR A 67 2.01 13.59 -8.44
N HIS A 68 2.37 12.89 -7.38
CA HIS A 68 3.09 11.62 -7.48
C HIS A 68 2.20 10.58 -8.20
N PRO A 69 2.77 9.70 -9.07
CA PRO A 69 1.98 8.72 -9.82
C PRO A 69 1.12 7.77 -8.96
N THR A 70 1.52 7.50 -7.72
CA THR A 70 0.71 6.71 -6.77
C THR A 70 -0.65 7.32 -6.48
N MET A 71 -0.83 8.64 -6.67
CA MET A 71 -2.13 9.31 -6.51
C MET A 71 -3.18 8.81 -7.50
N ARG A 72 -2.80 8.15 -8.60
CA ARG A 72 -3.75 7.55 -9.55
C ARG A 72 -4.70 6.53 -8.88
N LYS A 73 -4.33 5.98 -7.74
CA LYS A 73 -5.25 5.12 -6.94
C LYS A 73 -6.47 5.87 -6.37
N TYR A 74 -6.49 7.21 -6.44
CA TYR A 74 -7.69 7.99 -6.10
C TYR A 74 -8.91 7.60 -6.93
N GLN A 75 -8.72 7.09 -8.16
CA GLN A 75 -9.84 6.58 -8.94
C GLN A 75 -10.59 5.43 -8.26
N CYS A 76 -9.94 4.68 -7.36
CA CYS A 76 -10.63 3.68 -6.57
C CYS A 76 -11.63 4.29 -5.56
N LEU A 77 -11.46 5.55 -5.15
CA LEU A 77 -12.36 6.21 -4.20
C LEU A 77 -13.72 6.59 -4.80
N VAL A 78 -13.83 6.53 -6.14
CA VAL A 78 -15.10 6.74 -6.87
C VAL A 78 -15.76 5.43 -7.29
N GLU A 79 -15.20 4.29 -6.89
CA GLU A 79 -15.67 2.95 -7.20
C GLU A 79 -16.26 2.27 -5.95
N ALA A 80 -16.97 1.16 -6.19
CA ALA A 80 -17.55 0.31 -5.15
C ALA A 80 -17.17 -1.15 -5.34
N ASN A 81 -17.32 -1.96 -4.30
CA ASN A 81 -17.19 -3.42 -4.34
C ASN A 81 -15.81 -3.92 -4.82
N PHE A 82 -14.74 -3.28 -4.43
CA PHE A 82 -13.38 -3.62 -4.86
C PHE A 82 -12.43 -3.81 -3.69
N GLN A 83 -11.31 -4.45 -4.01
CA GLN A 83 -10.10 -4.40 -3.19
C GLN A 83 -8.96 -3.79 -3.98
N PHE A 84 -8.28 -2.78 -3.41
CA PHE A 84 -7.02 -2.26 -3.91
C PHE A 84 -5.85 -2.94 -3.18
N VAL A 85 -4.84 -3.37 -3.95
CA VAL A 85 -3.56 -3.86 -3.45
C VAL A 85 -2.41 -3.30 -4.29
N ASP A 86 -1.28 -2.95 -3.65
CA ASP A 86 -0.06 -2.67 -4.38
C ASP A 86 0.50 -3.94 -5.05
N SER A 87 1.33 -3.80 -6.06
CA SER A 87 1.88 -4.93 -6.82
C SER A 87 2.84 -5.81 -6.03
N ASP A 88 3.25 -5.41 -4.82
CA ASP A 88 4.08 -6.17 -3.90
C ASP A 88 3.28 -6.83 -2.76
N VAL A 89 2.12 -7.35 -3.11
CA VAL A 89 1.25 -8.15 -2.24
C VAL A 89 1.24 -9.61 -2.71
N ILE A 90 1.11 -10.55 -1.79
CA ILE A 90 0.86 -11.98 -2.06
C ILE A 90 -0.39 -12.41 -1.30
N PHE A 91 -1.34 -13.02 -1.99
CA PHE A 91 -2.55 -13.57 -1.39
C PHE A 91 -2.28 -14.97 -0.82
N LEU A 92 -2.76 -15.19 0.41
CA LEU A 92 -2.67 -16.47 1.12
C LEU A 92 -4.02 -17.17 1.25
N ARG A 93 -5.11 -16.43 1.06
CA ARG A 93 -6.51 -16.91 1.01
C ARG A 93 -7.31 -16.07 0.02
N ASP A 94 -8.42 -16.62 -0.46
CA ASP A 94 -9.32 -15.89 -1.34
C ASP A 94 -9.85 -14.61 -0.64
N PRO A 95 -9.59 -13.42 -1.20
CA PRO A 95 -10.07 -12.17 -0.63
C PRO A 95 -11.61 -12.07 -0.58
N ARG A 96 -12.33 -12.78 -1.48
CA ARG A 96 -13.79 -12.82 -1.45
C ARG A 96 -14.30 -13.44 -0.16
N GLU A 97 -13.67 -14.53 0.29
CA GLU A 97 -14.02 -15.21 1.54
C GLU A 97 -13.57 -14.40 2.76
N ALA A 98 -12.33 -13.88 2.70
CA ALA A 98 -11.76 -13.12 3.81
C ALA A 98 -12.56 -11.83 4.12
N LEU A 99 -13.11 -11.19 3.09
CA LEU A 99 -13.80 -9.91 3.20
C LEU A 99 -15.34 -10.05 3.17
N ALA A 100 -15.88 -11.25 2.92
CA ALA A 100 -17.33 -11.49 2.88
C ALA A 100 -18.10 -10.95 4.11
N PRO A 101 -17.62 -11.13 5.36
CA PRO A 101 -18.33 -10.66 6.55
C PRO A 101 -18.18 -9.14 6.82
N CYS A 102 -17.41 -8.42 6.01
CA CYS A 102 -17.05 -7.03 6.25
C CYS A 102 -17.97 -6.06 5.50
N GLU A 103 -18.11 -4.84 6.04
CA GLU A 103 -18.86 -3.72 5.46
C GLU A 103 -18.06 -2.43 5.59
N GLY A 104 -18.32 -1.47 4.69
CA GLY A 104 -17.68 -0.16 4.68
C GLY A 104 -16.27 -0.20 4.08
N PHE A 105 -15.36 0.54 4.69
CA PHE A 105 -13.95 0.60 4.31
C PHE A 105 -13.13 -0.38 5.16
N ILE A 106 -12.41 -1.28 4.52
CA ILE A 106 -11.69 -2.36 5.18
C ILE A 106 -10.20 -2.18 5.00
N THR A 107 -9.46 -2.32 6.09
CA THR A 107 -7.99 -2.36 6.10
C THR A 107 -7.50 -3.50 6.99
N SER A 108 -6.23 -3.86 6.84
CA SER A 108 -5.63 -5.00 7.56
C SER A 108 -4.17 -4.76 7.94
N CYS A 109 -3.84 -3.54 8.35
CA CYS A 109 -2.48 -3.19 8.72
C CYS A 109 -2.35 -2.73 10.18
N GLY A 110 -1.14 -2.85 10.73
CA GLY A 110 -0.83 -2.48 12.12
C GLY A 110 -0.45 -1.00 12.35
N HIS A 111 -0.60 -0.12 11.36
CA HIS A 111 -0.09 1.26 11.43
C HIS A 111 -0.77 2.13 12.50
N TRP A 112 -1.94 1.74 12.98
CA TRP A 112 -2.58 2.37 14.13
C TRP A 112 -1.71 2.32 15.40
N LYS A 113 -0.76 1.38 15.51
CA LYS A 113 0.19 1.28 16.62
C LYS A 113 1.21 2.42 16.60
N ASN A 114 1.63 2.84 15.41
CA ASN A 114 2.58 3.93 15.22
C ASN A 114 2.24 4.76 13.96
N PRO A 115 1.24 5.65 14.03
CA PRO A 115 0.79 6.42 12.87
C PRO A 115 1.87 7.37 12.29
N ASN A 116 2.90 7.71 13.06
CA ASN A 116 4.00 8.56 12.60
C ASN A 116 4.88 7.90 11.53
N GLU A 117 4.82 6.58 11.39
CA GLU A 117 5.52 5.86 10.31
C GLU A 117 4.86 6.08 8.94
N THR A 118 3.58 6.45 8.93
CA THR A 118 2.77 6.60 7.73
C THR A 118 2.37 8.02 7.39
N LEU A 119 2.43 8.91 8.39
CA LEU A 119 1.96 10.29 8.29
C LEU A 119 3.06 11.29 8.62
N THR A 120 2.99 12.46 8.00
CA THR A 120 3.83 13.60 8.37
C THR A 120 3.24 14.36 9.56
N ALA A 121 4.07 15.15 10.25
CA ALA A 121 3.61 16.02 11.34
C ALA A 121 2.50 17.00 10.89
N GLU A 122 2.51 17.43 9.62
CA GLU A 122 1.45 18.27 9.06
C GLU A 122 0.15 17.49 8.90
N SER A 123 0.21 16.30 8.31
CA SER A 123 -0.97 15.40 8.17
C SER A 123 -1.56 15.07 9.54
N VAL A 124 -0.73 14.72 10.53
CA VAL A 124 -1.18 14.45 11.91
C VAL A 124 -1.97 15.63 12.49
N ARG A 125 -1.51 16.87 12.25
CA ARG A 125 -2.26 18.06 12.70
C ARG A 125 -3.63 18.20 12.04
N VAL A 126 -3.74 17.84 10.75
CA VAL A 126 -5.04 17.86 10.05
C VAL A 126 -5.96 16.79 10.63
N PHE A 127 -5.48 15.56 10.77
CA PHE A 127 -6.26 14.43 11.30
C PHE A 127 -6.75 14.69 12.73
N SER A 128 -5.89 15.21 13.60
CA SER A 128 -6.23 15.52 15.00
C SER A 128 -7.32 16.58 15.17
N ARG A 129 -7.51 17.42 14.15
CA ARG A 129 -8.62 18.41 14.12
C ARG A 129 -9.94 17.79 13.67
N MET A 130 -9.89 16.68 12.93
CA MET A 130 -11.07 16.03 12.38
C MET A 130 -11.68 15.00 13.33
N SER A 131 -10.84 14.30 14.09
CA SER A 131 -11.29 13.24 15.01
C SER A 131 -10.31 13.08 16.18
N THR A 132 -10.82 12.85 17.36
CA THR A 132 -10.00 12.51 18.55
C THR A 132 -9.44 11.09 18.48
N ASN A 133 -10.08 10.19 17.74
CA ASN A 133 -9.71 8.78 17.64
C ASN A 133 -9.20 8.41 16.22
N TRP A 134 -8.64 9.37 15.51
CA TRP A 134 -8.20 9.16 14.13
C TRP A 134 -7.13 8.07 14.00
N GLN A 135 -6.31 7.83 15.04
CA GLN A 135 -5.18 6.88 15.00
C GLN A 135 -5.61 5.46 14.67
N VAL A 136 -6.75 5.01 15.22
CA VAL A 136 -7.24 3.64 15.01
C VAL A 136 -7.69 3.39 13.56
N ASN A 137 -7.94 4.46 12.81
CA ASN A 137 -8.36 4.42 11.42
C ASN A 137 -7.21 4.63 10.43
N VAL A 138 -5.96 4.80 10.91
CA VAL A 138 -4.80 4.95 10.04
C VAL A 138 -4.42 3.61 9.43
N PHE A 139 -4.21 3.61 8.12
CA PHE A 139 -3.86 2.42 7.37
C PHE A 139 -2.79 2.69 6.31
N ASN A 140 -2.16 1.62 5.84
CA ASN A 140 -1.28 1.66 4.69
C ASN A 140 -2.12 1.72 3.40
N ALA A 141 -1.88 2.73 2.57
CA ALA A 141 -2.61 2.94 1.32
C ALA A 141 -2.28 1.91 0.22
N GLY A 142 -1.45 0.92 0.49
CA GLY A 142 -1.11 -0.16 -0.43
C GLY A 142 -1.99 -1.40 -0.32
N GLN A 143 -2.97 -1.42 0.61
CA GLN A 143 -3.95 -2.51 0.68
C GLN A 143 -5.20 -2.09 1.47
N TRP A 144 -6.35 -2.12 0.83
CA TRP A 144 -7.65 -1.75 1.39
C TRP A 144 -8.80 -2.17 0.49
N ALA A 145 -10.00 -2.22 1.00
CA ALA A 145 -11.20 -2.55 0.23
C ALA A 145 -12.35 -1.63 0.61
N CYS A 146 -13.32 -1.43 -0.28
CA CYS A 146 -14.51 -0.65 0.00
C CYS A 146 -15.74 -1.24 -0.72
N ASP A 147 -16.87 -1.30 -0.01
CA ASP A 147 -18.14 -1.81 -0.56
C ASP A 147 -18.94 -0.73 -1.30
N ARG A 148 -18.51 0.52 -1.23
CA ARG A 148 -19.20 1.67 -1.81
C ARG A 148 -18.25 2.71 -2.36
N SER A 149 -18.74 3.51 -3.30
CA SER A 149 -18.07 4.74 -3.71
C SER A 149 -18.08 5.73 -2.54
N LEU A 150 -16.93 6.34 -2.25
CA LEU A 150 -16.81 7.36 -1.21
C LEU A 150 -17.11 8.76 -1.75
N TYR A 151 -16.93 8.97 -3.04
CA TYR A 151 -17.11 10.24 -3.72
C TYR A 151 -17.55 10.01 -5.17
N THR A 152 -18.26 10.97 -5.74
CA THR A 152 -18.22 11.18 -7.19
C THR A 152 -16.87 11.82 -7.57
N PHE A 153 -16.50 11.80 -8.87
CA PHE A 153 -15.24 12.43 -9.30
C PHE A 153 -15.21 13.93 -8.99
N ASP A 154 -16.33 14.62 -9.19
CA ASP A 154 -16.43 16.05 -8.91
C ASP A 154 -16.29 16.37 -7.43
N GLU A 155 -16.93 15.61 -6.55
CA GLU A 155 -16.78 15.76 -5.10
C GLU A 155 -15.34 15.48 -4.64
N LEU A 156 -14.70 14.45 -5.18
CA LEU A 156 -13.32 14.11 -4.89
C LEU A 156 -12.38 15.27 -5.29
N ARG A 157 -12.58 15.80 -6.50
CA ARG A 157 -11.79 16.92 -7.02
C ARG A 157 -11.99 18.17 -6.16
N GLU A 158 -13.23 18.59 -5.91
CA GLU A 158 -13.54 19.72 -5.08
C GLU A 158 -12.93 19.60 -3.66
N ARG A 159 -13.07 18.41 -3.07
CA ARG A 159 -12.51 18.12 -1.75
C ARG A 159 -10.99 18.25 -1.75
N CYS A 160 -10.29 17.62 -2.69
CA CYS A 160 -8.84 17.67 -2.79
C CYS A 160 -8.31 19.09 -3.07
N GLU A 161 -9.01 19.89 -3.86
CA GLU A 161 -8.62 21.25 -4.22
C GLU A 161 -8.91 22.28 -3.13
N SER A 162 -9.73 21.93 -2.14
CA SER A 162 -10.06 22.82 -1.05
C SER A 162 -8.81 23.24 -0.22
N PRO A 163 -8.77 24.47 0.33
CA PRO A 163 -7.61 24.92 1.10
C PRO A 163 -7.21 24.01 2.27
N ALA A 164 -8.18 23.34 2.89
CA ALA A 164 -7.95 22.45 4.03
C ALA A 164 -7.30 21.12 3.64
N PHE A 165 -7.51 20.63 2.41
CA PHE A 165 -7.09 19.30 1.96
C PHE A 165 -5.95 19.34 0.95
N ARG A 166 -5.84 20.40 0.15
CA ARG A 166 -4.91 20.50 -0.99
C ARG A 166 -3.47 20.15 -0.62
N GLY A 167 -2.98 20.65 0.52
CA GLY A 167 -1.62 20.37 0.99
C GLY A 167 -1.35 18.87 1.18
N THR A 168 -2.31 18.16 1.76
CA THR A 168 -2.20 16.73 2.03
C THR A 168 -2.53 15.85 0.80
N CYS A 169 -3.55 16.23 0.03
CA CYS A 169 -4.05 15.40 -1.08
C CYS A 169 -3.35 15.63 -2.41
N LEU A 170 -2.85 16.84 -2.71
CA LEU A 170 -2.33 17.18 -4.04
C LEU A 170 -0.88 17.69 -4.03
N SER A 171 -0.39 18.21 -2.91
CA SER A 171 0.94 18.84 -2.86
C SER A 171 1.98 17.96 -2.16
N PHE A 172 1.60 16.78 -1.67
CA PHE A 172 2.54 15.91 -0.98
C PHE A 172 3.46 15.22 -2.00
N PRO A 173 4.80 15.47 -1.97
CA PRO A 173 5.66 15.13 -3.10
C PRO A 173 6.06 13.64 -3.16
N HIS A 174 5.74 12.82 -2.15
CA HIS A 174 6.41 11.55 -2.00
C HIS A 174 5.51 10.32 -2.13
N HIS A 175 4.24 10.39 -1.72
CA HIS A 175 3.32 9.26 -1.78
C HIS A 175 1.87 9.66 -1.46
N ASP A 176 0.96 8.78 -1.80
CA ASP A 176 -0.48 8.89 -1.70
C ASP A 176 -1.06 8.73 -0.29
N GLN A 177 -0.31 8.10 0.61
CA GLN A 177 -0.83 7.60 1.87
C GLN A 177 -1.53 8.64 2.76
N PRO A 178 -0.98 9.85 3.00
CA PRO A 178 -1.68 10.87 3.79
C PRO A 178 -2.98 11.31 3.12
N GLY A 179 -2.99 11.44 1.80
CA GLY A 179 -4.16 11.90 1.04
C GLY A 179 -5.29 10.87 1.07
N VAL A 180 -5.01 9.59 0.80
CA VAL A 180 -6.02 8.53 0.86
C VAL A 180 -6.61 8.40 2.27
N ASN A 181 -5.75 8.38 3.31
CA ASN A 181 -6.23 8.33 4.69
C ASN A 181 -7.13 9.53 5.03
N LEU A 182 -6.75 10.75 4.62
CA LEU A 182 -7.55 11.94 4.88
C LEU A 182 -8.90 11.89 4.18
N LEU A 183 -8.94 11.46 2.92
CA LEU A 183 -10.17 11.33 2.15
C LEU A 183 -11.11 10.27 2.75
N VAL A 184 -10.58 9.12 3.15
CA VAL A 184 -11.37 8.09 3.84
C VAL A 184 -11.94 8.61 5.16
N LEU A 185 -11.13 9.27 5.99
CA LEU A 185 -11.62 9.86 7.24
C LEU A 185 -12.70 10.91 6.99
N ALA A 186 -12.53 11.74 5.97
CA ALA A 186 -13.46 12.82 5.63
C ALA A 186 -14.77 12.34 5.00
N SER A 187 -14.81 11.16 4.41
CA SER A 187 -16.02 10.56 3.87
C SER A 187 -17.00 10.12 4.95
N GLY A 188 -16.51 9.92 6.19
CA GLY A 188 -17.32 9.38 7.29
C GLY A 188 -17.68 7.91 7.15
N VAL A 189 -17.12 7.18 6.18
CA VAL A 189 -17.37 5.75 6.03
C VAL A 189 -16.87 4.99 7.26
N PRO A 190 -17.61 3.99 7.76
CA PRO A 190 -17.11 3.10 8.81
C PRO A 190 -15.82 2.39 8.35
N VAL A 191 -14.77 2.47 9.17
CA VAL A 191 -13.49 1.80 8.90
C VAL A 191 -13.35 0.58 9.80
N THR A 192 -13.22 -0.60 9.20
CA THR A 192 -12.92 -1.85 9.89
C THR A 192 -11.48 -2.24 9.64
N ASN A 193 -10.69 -2.35 10.72
CA ASN A 193 -9.32 -2.87 10.62
C ASN A 193 -9.29 -4.30 11.14
N LEU A 194 -8.98 -5.25 10.28
CA LEU A 194 -8.98 -6.69 10.59
C LEU A 194 -7.91 -7.09 11.63
N THR A 195 -6.90 -6.26 11.89
CA THR A 195 -5.93 -6.50 12.95
C THR A 195 -6.44 -6.12 14.34
N LEU A 196 -7.59 -5.45 14.41
CA LEU A 196 -8.27 -5.08 15.65
C LEU A 196 -9.36 -6.10 16.03
N PRO A 197 -9.86 -6.09 17.29
CA PRO A 197 -11.03 -6.88 17.66
C PRO A 197 -12.25 -6.52 16.78
N PRO A 198 -13.12 -7.49 16.47
CA PRO A 198 -13.09 -8.87 16.98
C PRO A 198 -12.14 -9.82 16.22
N THR A 199 -11.71 -9.50 15.00
CA THR A 199 -10.96 -10.41 14.11
C THR A 199 -9.56 -10.70 14.64
N ARG A 200 -8.83 -9.67 15.09
CA ARG A 200 -7.45 -9.79 15.61
C ARG A 200 -6.51 -10.54 14.68
N MET A 201 -6.67 -10.34 13.38
CA MET A 201 -5.81 -10.95 12.37
C MET A 201 -4.35 -10.52 12.60
N GLU A 202 -3.40 -11.41 12.35
CA GLU A 202 -1.98 -11.09 12.38
C GLU A 202 -1.63 -10.05 11.29
N SER A 203 -0.48 -9.39 11.45
CA SER A 203 -0.05 -8.33 10.56
C SER A 203 0.03 -8.81 9.12
N THR A 204 -0.36 -7.94 8.20
CA THR A 204 -0.17 -8.14 6.76
C THR A 204 1.16 -7.58 6.26
N TRP A 205 1.95 -6.94 7.11
CA TRP A 205 3.21 -6.34 6.68
C TRP A 205 4.39 -7.31 6.82
N ALA A 206 5.08 -7.59 5.74
CA ALA A 206 6.22 -8.50 5.70
C ALA A 206 7.36 -8.08 6.67
N GLY A 207 7.45 -6.79 7.00
CA GLY A 207 8.46 -6.27 7.93
C GLY A 207 8.25 -6.69 9.39
N ASP A 208 7.06 -7.16 9.76
CA ASP A 208 6.76 -7.67 11.11
C ASP A 208 7.23 -9.12 11.32
N TYR A 209 7.81 -9.76 10.29
CA TYR A 209 8.25 -11.16 10.29
C TYR A 209 9.77 -11.23 10.06
N PRO A 210 10.60 -10.91 11.08
CA PRO A 210 12.06 -10.92 10.92
C PRO A 210 12.66 -12.32 10.85
N ASP A 211 12.00 -13.31 11.47
CA ASP A 211 12.41 -14.70 11.60
C ASP A 211 11.51 -15.61 10.76
N GLU A 212 11.37 -16.89 11.14
CA GLU A 212 10.47 -17.83 10.48
C GLU A 212 9.02 -17.39 10.69
N PHE A 213 8.35 -17.02 9.62
CA PHE A 213 7.02 -16.42 9.68
C PHE A 213 5.93 -17.40 10.14
N GLU A 214 6.13 -18.69 9.95
CA GLU A 214 5.22 -19.76 10.39
C GLU A 214 5.01 -19.73 11.91
N ASP A 215 6.00 -19.34 12.67
CA ASP A 215 5.93 -19.26 14.13
C ASP A 215 4.91 -18.24 14.63
N TYR A 216 4.60 -17.22 13.80
CA TYR A 216 3.59 -16.21 14.12
C TYR A 216 2.16 -16.65 13.77
N TRP A 217 2.01 -17.68 12.92
CA TRP A 217 0.71 -18.12 12.38
C TRP A 217 0.21 -19.43 12.99
N THR A 218 0.48 -19.62 14.28
CA THR A 218 0.09 -20.82 15.03
C THR A 218 -1.43 -20.98 15.16
N ASP A 219 -2.16 -19.84 15.17
CA ASP A 219 -3.63 -19.82 15.13
C ASP A 219 -4.11 -19.56 13.68
N PRO A 220 -4.65 -20.58 12.98
CA PRO A 220 -5.10 -20.42 11.60
C PRO A 220 -6.21 -19.36 11.42
N SER A 221 -7.02 -19.11 12.46
CA SER A 221 -8.10 -18.12 12.41
C SER A 221 -7.58 -16.69 12.32
N ARG A 222 -6.36 -16.47 12.81
CA ARG A 222 -5.69 -15.18 12.83
C ARG A 222 -4.69 -15.00 11.68
N LYS A 223 -4.41 -16.06 10.91
CA LYS A 223 -3.50 -16.01 9.77
C LYS A 223 -3.94 -14.92 8.80
N PRO A 224 -3.04 -14.04 8.34
CA PRO A 224 -3.39 -13.01 7.36
C PRO A 224 -3.84 -13.63 6.04
N TYR A 225 -4.76 -12.95 5.33
CA TYR A 225 -5.19 -13.43 4.01
C TYR A 225 -4.29 -12.95 2.88
N LEU A 226 -3.42 -11.97 3.16
CA LEU A 226 -2.38 -11.48 2.27
C LEU A 226 -1.16 -11.00 3.05
N ILE A 227 -0.01 -10.90 2.37
CA ILE A 227 1.19 -10.24 2.89
C ILE A 227 1.62 -9.14 1.92
N HIS A 228 2.03 -7.99 2.47
CA HIS A 228 2.42 -6.79 1.76
C HIS A 228 3.85 -6.38 2.11
N TRP A 229 4.69 -6.14 1.12
CA TRP A 229 6.10 -5.75 1.28
C TRP A 229 6.34 -4.24 1.27
N ALA A 230 5.35 -3.43 1.67
CA ALA A 230 5.46 -1.97 1.70
C ALA A 230 6.75 -1.49 2.36
N GLY A 231 7.59 -0.76 1.62
CA GLY A 231 8.84 -0.22 2.13
C GLY A 231 9.91 -1.25 2.49
N CYS A 232 9.63 -2.55 2.37
CA CYS A 232 10.61 -3.61 2.57
C CYS A 232 11.69 -3.56 1.50
N ARG A 233 12.93 -3.61 1.93
CA ARG A 233 14.07 -3.56 1.02
C ARG A 233 14.35 -4.93 0.46
N MET A 234 14.44 -5.02 -0.85
CA MET A 234 14.67 -6.29 -1.57
C MET A 234 16.01 -6.95 -1.20
N GLU A 235 17.02 -6.15 -0.88
CA GLU A 235 18.35 -6.62 -0.50
C GLU A 235 18.43 -7.15 0.96
N GLU A 236 17.47 -6.83 1.78
CA GLU A 236 17.33 -7.37 3.13
C GLU A 236 16.47 -8.63 3.08
N ARG A 237 17.11 -9.77 2.80
CA ARG A 237 16.44 -11.07 2.64
C ARG A 237 15.78 -11.51 3.95
N ARG A 238 14.53 -11.99 3.85
CA ARG A 238 13.73 -12.53 4.95
C ARG A 238 13.22 -13.92 4.56
N SER A 239 12.90 -14.78 5.51
CA SER A 239 12.28 -16.09 5.24
C SER A 239 10.95 -15.92 4.49
N ILE A 240 10.15 -14.93 4.87
CA ILE A 240 8.84 -14.63 4.27
C ILE A 240 8.92 -14.22 2.78
N ASP A 241 10.09 -13.80 2.27
CA ASP A 241 10.27 -13.44 0.85
C ASP A 241 10.05 -14.66 -0.06
N GLY A 242 10.22 -15.87 0.46
CA GLY A 242 9.92 -17.12 -0.24
C GLY A 242 8.46 -17.21 -0.70
N LEU A 243 7.52 -16.58 0.01
CA LEU A 243 6.10 -16.51 -0.39
C LEU A 243 5.89 -15.76 -1.72
N MET A 244 6.71 -14.78 -2.02
CA MET A 244 6.67 -14.09 -3.32
C MET A 244 7.40 -14.90 -4.38
N GLU A 245 8.58 -15.41 -4.06
CA GLU A 245 9.45 -16.10 -5.00
C GLU A 245 8.85 -17.41 -5.52
N GLN A 246 8.01 -18.11 -4.75
CA GLN A 246 7.36 -19.36 -5.20
C GLN A 246 6.46 -19.16 -6.44
N PHE A 247 5.93 -17.95 -6.64
CA PHE A 247 5.08 -17.61 -7.78
C PHE A 247 5.84 -17.14 -9.01
N LEU A 248 7.18 -17.05 -8.94
CA LEU A 248 8.04 -16.71 -10.06
C LEU A 248 8.57 -17.99 -10.75
N THR A 249 8.62 -17.95 -12.09
CA THR A 249 9.29 -19.00 -12.87
C THR A 249 10.80 -18.99 -12.61
N PHE A 250 11.50 -20.02 -13.05
CA PHE A 250 12.96 -20.08 -12.91
C PHE A 250 13.67 -18.87 -13.52
N GLU A 251 13.27 -18.46 -14.73
CA GLU A 251 13.85 -17.30 -15.41
C GLU A 251 13.51 -15.98 -14.69
N GLU A 252 12.28 -15.86 -14.18
CA GLU A 252 11.87 -14.69 -13.41
C GLU A 252 12.59 -14.60 -12.06
N LYS A 253 12.88 -15.72 -11.39
CA LYS A 253 13.72 -15.76 -10.17
C LYS A 253 15.14 -15.28 -10.45
N ARG A 254 15.72 -15.65 -11.60
CA ARG A 254 17.03 -15.13 -12.01
C ARG A 254 16.98 -13.63 -12.24
N ALA A 255 15.96 -13.14 -12.96
CA ALA A 255 15.77 -11.72 -13.19
C ALA A 255 15.54 -10.96 -11.87
N TRP A 256 14.77 -11.53 -10.96
CA TRP A 256 14.55 -11.00 -9.61
C TRP A 256 15.85 -10.87 -8.82
N ALA A 257 16.67 -11.93 -8.80
CA ALA A 257 17.97 -11.90 -8.14
C ALA A 257 18.88 -10.80 -8.68
N LEU A 258 18.88 -10.56 -9.99
CA LEU A 258 19.61 -9.45 -10.61
C LEU A 258 19.08 -8.08 -10.17
N GLN A 259 17.75 -7.90 -10.08
CA GLN A 259 17.15 -6.66 -9.57
C GLN A 259 17.55 -6.40 -8.11
N VAL A 260 17.54 -7.43 -7.27
CA VAL A 260 17.98 -7.36 -5.86
C VAL A 260 19.44 -6.93 -5.78
N GLN A 261 20.32 -7.57 -6.56
CA GLN A 261 21.75 -7.23 -6.61
C GLN A 261 21.97 -5.77 -7.08
N GLN A 262 21.27 -5.34 -8.11
CA GLN A 262 21.35 -3.96 -8.60
C GLN A 262 20.82 -2.94 -7.57
N ALA A 263 19.79 -3.28 -6.79
CA ALA A 263 19.29 -2.44 -5.72
C ALA A 263 20.34 -2.28 -4.62
N ALA A 264 21.01 -3.37 -4.22
CA ALA A 264 22.08 -3.35 -3.24
C ALA A 264 23.26 -2.48 -3.69
N ILE A 265 23.70 -2.63 -4.95
CA ILE A 265 24.80 -1.83 -5.54
C ILE A 265 24.45 -0.33 -5.55
N ARG A 266 23.24 0.02 -6.01
CA ARG A 266 22.78 1.43 -6.05
C ARG A 266 22.73 2.04 -4.64
N ARG A 267 22.27 1.28 -3.67
CA ARG A 267 22.21 1.72 -2.27
C ARG A 267 23.61 1.95 -1.70
N ASP A 268 24.53 1.03 -1.91
CA ASP A 268 25.91 1.17 -1.47
C ASP A 268 26.58 2.39 -2.09
N ALA A 269 26.38 2.62 -3.38
CA ALA A 269 26.86 3.82 -4.06
C ALA A 269 26.27 5.10 -3.46
N ALA A 270 24.95 5.12 -3.21
CA ALA A 270 24.29 6.25 -2.57
C ALA A 270 24.79 6.50 -1.13
N CYS A 271 25.05 5.43 -0.37
CA CYS A 271 25.62 5.54 0.99
C CYS A 271 27.07 6.05 1.02
N ARG A 272 27.86 5.73 0.00
CA ARG A 272 29.27 6.17 -0.13
C ARG A 272 29.37 7.62 -0.62
N SER A 273 28.35 8.17 -1.25
CA SER A 273 28.33 9.55 -1.70
C SER A 273 28.45 10.52 -0.52
N PHE A 274 29.07 11.71 -0.73
CA PHE A 274 29.18 12.74 0.31
C PHE A 274 27.80 13.15 0.86
N ARG A 275 26.81 13.26 -0.02
CA ARG A 275 25.40 13.56 0.37
C ARG A 275 24.78 12.44 1.21
N GLY A 276 25.10 11.18 0.92
CA GLY A 276 24.65 10.02 1.70
C GLY A 276 25.23 10.01 3.11
N ARG A 277 26.52 10.34 3.25
CA ARG A 277 27.20 10.46 4.56
C ARG A 277 26.62 11.60 5.39
N ALA A 278 26.42 12.79 4.79
CA ALA A 278 25.80 13.93 5.46
C ALA A 278 24.36 13.64 5.91
N ARG A 279 23.58 12.92 5.11
CA ARG A 279 22.21 12.51 5.46
C ARG A 279 22.17 11.52 6.63
N LYS A 280 23.08 10.54 6.66
CA LYS A 280 23.23 9.60 7.79
C LYS A 280 23.63 10.34 9.08
N LEU A 281 24.57 11.29 9.00
CA LEU A 281 24.97 12.09 10.17
C LEU A 281 23.80 12.92 10.72
N LYS A 282 23.04 13.58 9.84
CA LYS A 282 21.86 14.36 10.22
C LYS A 282 20.79 13.49 10.86
N HIS A 283 20.58 12.27 10.35
CA HIS A 283 19.60 11.33 10.91
C HIS A 283 20.05 10.81 12.29
N ALA A 284 21.31 10.42 12.45
CA ALA A 284 21.88 9.98 13.71
C ALA A 284 21.83 11.10 14.78
N CYS A 285 22.17 12.34 14.41
CA CYS A 285 22.04 13.50 15.30
C CYS A 285 20.58 13.76 15.69
N GLY A 286 19.64 13.61 14.74
CA GLY A 286 18.20 13.74 15.02
C GLY A 286 17.67 12.69 15.99
N GLN A 287 18.06 11.44 15.83
CA GLN A 287 17.71 10.34 16.75
C GLN A 287 18.32 10.54 18.15
N PHE A 288 19.58 10.97 18.22
CA PHE A 288 20.25 11.29 19.49
C PHE A 288 19.56 12.44 20.24
N LEU A 289 19.18 13.52 19.52
CA LEU A 289 18.44 14.63 20.11
C LEU A 289 17.01 14.23 20.55
N ALA A 290 16.38 13.29 19.85
CA ALA A 290 15.08 12.76 20.24
C ALA A 290 15.19 11.88 21.52
N SER A 291 16.24 11.06 21.65
CA SER A 291 16.47 10.25 22.85
C SER A 291 16.79 11.09 24.11
N LEU A 292 17.44 12.26 23.92
CA LEU A 292 17.70 13.19 25.03
C LEU A 292 16.45 13.97 25.50
N ARG A 293 15.40 14.00 24.66
CA ARG A 293 14.11 14.66 25.02
C ARG A 293 13.11 13.71 25.67
N SER A 294 13.38 12.40 25.62
CA SER A 294 12.54 11.35 26.20
C SER A 294 13.12 10.76 27.51
N ALA A 295 14.29 11.20 27.93
CA ALA A 295 14.91 10.97 29.23
C ALA A 295 14.71 12.19 30.15
#